data_285d5646324895daebf190bac3352084
#
_entry.id   285d5646324895daebf190bac3352084
#
_cell.length_a   1.000
_cell.length_b   1.000
_cell.length_c   1.000
_cell.angle_alpha   90.00
_cell.angle_beta   90.00
_cell.angle_gamma   90.00
#
_symmetry.space_group_name_H-M   'P 1'
#
loop_
_entity.id
_entity.type
_entity.pdbx_description
1 polymer ?
#
loop_
_entity_poly.entity_id
_entity_poly.type
_entity_poly.pdbx_seq_one_letter_code
_entity_poly.pdbx_strand_id
1 'polypeptide(L)'
;MAVNRRKGQAIHLDLSMPSYDRSDAGNTRTSGMAELIKIAAGFATIGQGAGPMMVTWKAGLFKKHGLDIEKPRIMGGAKGVVRGLMTGEIQFGNMAAPAPLRSNVKGEADLIFLTGGINQQFVMARPGITGREQLTGKKIGFVGDGGLNDALVSFIIEKLAEAGIEGLQKEPVPGGGDRQIAALVSGSCDAIVITPPESIEARRRGCSYVIDFAEYVLNYALGGIAARRDYVEKNPEITRRFIKAYVEGMHRYRTDRDFTVNVQAEYSGIADRTAAEETYDLTRPGMPPVPYPIVTSLQVLLDFMTKEVPEAKNVDARRFVDDHFIRELEDTGFIASLDESRK
;
A
#
# COMPACT_ATOMS: atom_id res chain seq x y z
N MET A 1 -34.36 -62.27 -15.49
CA MET A 1 -35.29 -62.76 -14.47
C MET A 1 -35.48 -61.65 -13.41
N ALA A 2 -36.59 -61.21 -13.39
CA ALA A 2 -37.67 -60.77 -12.50
C ALA A 2 -37.51 -59.37 -11.93
N VAL A 3 -38.32 -58.57 -12.50
CA VAL A 3 -38.83 -57.26 -12.07
C VAL A 3 -39.63 -57.39 -10.79
N ASN A 4 -39.45 -56.49 -9.84
CA ASN A 4 -40.49 -56.27 -8.85
C ASN A 4 -40.73 -54.80 -8.63
N ARG A 5 -41.84 -54.28 -9.24
CA ARG A 5 -42.46 -52.98 -8.99
C ARG A 5 -43.20 -53.02 -7.67
N ARG A 6 -42.96 -52.05 -6.78
CA ARG A 6 -43.93 -51.73 -5.73
C ARG A 6 -44.49 -50.35 -5.93
N LYS A 7 -45.79 -50.32 -5.93
CA LYS A 7 -46.72 -49.20 -6.18
C LYS A 7 -46.65 -48.12 -5.09
N GLY A 8 -46.93 -46.91 -5.52
CA GLY A 8 -47.02 -45.72 -4.69
C GLY A 8 -48.20 -45.70 -3.73
N GLN A 9 -48.04 -44.97 -2.68
CA GLN A 9 -49.13 -44.37 -1.89
C GLN A 9 -48.91 -42.86 -1.89
N ALA A 10 -49.90 -42.16 -2.45
CA ALA A 10 -50.01 -40.70 -2.40
C ALA A 10 -50.51 -40.32 -1.00
N ILE A 11 -49.74 -39.48 -0.33
CA ILE A 11 -50.20 -38.86 0.92
C ILE A 11 -50.79 -37.49 0.52
N HIS A 12 -52.11 -37.35 0.71
CA HIS A 12 -52.81 -36.07 0.62
C HIS A 12 -52.45 -35.25 1.87
N LEU A 13 -51.77 -34.13 1.66
CA LEU A 13 -51.59 -33.09 2.65
C LEU A 13 -52.69 -32.05 2.47
N ASP A 14 -53.54 -31.93 3.50
CA ASP A 14 -54.56 -30.90 3.63
C ASP A 14 -53.89 -29.55 3.92
N LEU A 15 -54.01 -28.61 2.96
CA LEU A 15 -53.49 -27.24 3.05
C LEU A 15 -54.61 -26.26 3.35
N SER A 16 -55.26 -26.38 4.48
CA SER A 16 -56.13 -25.32 5.01
C SER A 16 -55.33 -24.35 5.87
N MET A 17 -54.93 -23.24 5.26
CA MET A 17 -54.34 -22.11 5.97
C MET A 17 -55.41 -21.29 6.67
N PRO A 18 -55.22 -20.88 7.94
CA PRO A 18 -56.13 -19.92 8.58
C PRO A 18 -55.92 -18.52 7.99
N SER A 19 -57.03 -17.85 7.71
CA SER A 19 -57.12 -16.46 7.26
C SER A 19 -56.51 -15.52 8.31
N TYR A 20 -55.41 -14.84 7.94
CA TYR A 20 -54.76 -13.80 8.75
C TYR A 20 -55.45 -12.45 8.48
N ASP A 21 -56.05 -11.90 9.54
CA ASP A 21 -56.73 -10.61 9.56
C ASP A 21 -55.69 -9.46 9.32
N ARG A 22 -56.00 -8.62 8.33
CA ARG A 22 -55.19 -7.45 7.97
C ARG A 22 -55.65 -6.21 8.74
N SER A 23 -55.37 -6.13 10.02
CA SER A 23 -55.60 -4.91 10.77
C SER A 23 -54.57 -4.70 11.88
N ASP A 24 -53.29 -4.57 11.52
CA ASP A 24 -52.28 -3.85 12.30
C ASP A 24 -51.09 -3.48 11.39
N ALA A 25 -51.32 -2.43 10.60
CA ALA A 25 -50.23 -1.76 9.92
C ALA A 25 -49.45 -0.91 10.92
N GLY A 26 -48.81 -1.58 11.88
CA GLY A 26 -47.76 -0.99 12.71
C GLY A 26 -46.58 -0.60 11.86
N ASN A 27 -46.32 0.69 11.75
CA ASN A 27 -45.27 1.38 11.08
C ASN A 27 -43.90 0.92 11.61
N THR A 28 -43.41 -0.26 11.22
CA THR A 28 -42.01 -0.65 11.37
C THR A 28 -41.22 0.14 10.36
N ARG A 29 -40.69 1.28 10.79
CA ARG A 29 -39.55 1.95 10.10
C ARG A 29 -38.45 0.91 9.98
N THR A 30 -38.40 0.21 8.86
CA THR A 30 -37.18 -0.40 8.39
C THR A 30 -36.17 0.73 8.30
N SER A 31 -35.19 0.75 9.21
CA SER A 31 -34.01 1.59 9.10
C SER A 31 -33.36 1.22 7.76
N GLY A 32 -33.64 2.02 6.74
CA GLY A 32 -33.06 1.82 5.42
C GLY A 32 -31.56 1.80 5.59
N MET A 33 -30.93 0.65 5.32
CA MET A 33 -29.48 0.59 5.17
C MET A 33 -29.15 1.57 4.06
N ALA A 34 -28.44 2.65 4.40
CA ALA A 34 -27.99 3.62 3.41
C ALA A 34 -27.29 2.86 2.28
N GLU A 35 -27.68 3.12 1.04
CA GLU A 35 -27.08 2.49 -0.13
C GLU A 35 -25.56 2.76 -0.14
N LEU A 36 -24.76 1.70 -0.25
CA LEU A 36 -23.31 1.81 -0.27
C LEU A 36 -22.86 2.44 -1.60
N ILE A 37 -21.95 3.40 -1.52
CA ILE A 37 -21.40 4.04 -2.72
C ILE A 37 -20.32 3.14 -3.32
N LYS A 38 -20.52 2.68 -4.56
CA LYS A 38 -19.53 1.87 -5.28
C LYS A 38 -18.37 2.73 -5.75
N ILE A 39 -17.17 2.36 -5.37
CA ILE A 39 -15.91 2.92 -5.87
C ILE A 39 -14.87 1.81 -6.00
N ALA A 40 -13.80 2.08 -6.74
CA ALA A 40 -12.69 1.17 -6.91
C ALA A 40 -11.41 1.76 -6.31
N ALA A 41 -10.59 0.90 -5.73
CA ALA A 41 -9.28 1.25 -5.22
C ALA A 41 -8.23 0.24 -5.68
N GLY A 42 -6.98 0.67 -5.73
CA GLY A 42 -5.88 -0.19 -6.13
C GLY A 42 -4.56 0.19 -5.48
N PHE A 43 -3.57 -0.66 -5.66
CA PHE A 43 -2.21 -0.44 -5.18
C PHE A 43 -1.17 -0.93 -6.20
N ALA A 44 0.03 -0.38 -6.11
CA ALA A 44 1.06 -0.60 -7.13
C ALA A 44 1.47 -2.07 -7.26
N THR A 45 1.94 -2.67 -6.16
CA THR A 45 2.48 -4.02 -6.11
C THR A 45 2.14 -4.68 -4.78
N ILE A 46 2.25 -6.00 -4.73
CA ILE A 46 2.23 -6.73 -3.46
C ILE A 46 3.47 -6.30 -2.66
N GLY A 47 3.27 -5.99 -1.38
CA GLY A 47 4.33 -5.55 -0.48
C GLY A 47 3.73 -4.81 0.72
N GLN A 48 4.59 -4.32 1.61
CA GLN A 48 4.14 -3.68 2.86
C GLN A 48 3.21 -2.48 2.63
N GLY A 49 3.42 -1.69 1.57
CA GLY A 49 2.58 -0.52 1.26
C GLY A 49 1.11 -0.87 0.98
N ALA A 50 0.82 -2.09 0.50
CA ALA A 50 -0.55 -2.56 0.30
C ALA A 50 -1.26 -2.95 1.61
N GLY A 51 -0.49 -3.27 2.67
CA GLY A 51 -0.99 -3.82 3.92
C GLY A 51 -2.14 -3.04 4.55
N PRO A 52 -2.01 -1.73 4.80
CA PRO A 52 -3.10 -0.95 5.39
C PRO A 52 -4.39 -0.98 4.57
N MET A 53 -4.31 -0.88 3.24
CA MET A 53 -5.48 -0.95 2.36
C MET A 53 -6.15 -2.33 2.43
N MET A 54 -5.35 -3.40 2.44
CA MET A 54 -5.87 -4.77 2.52
C MET A 54 -6.47 -5.07 3.89
N VAL A 55 -5.88 -4.57 4.98
CA VAL A 55 -6.45 -4.64 6.33
C VAL A 55 -7.77 -3.88 6.39
N THR A 56 -7.84 -2.66 5.85
CA THR A 56 -9.07 -1.86 5.78
C THR A 56 -10.19 -2.62 5.06
N TRP A 57 -9.87 -3.19 3.90
CA TRP A 57 -10.83 -3.96 3.11
C TRP A 57 -11.28 -5.24 3.81
N LYS A 58 -10.35 -6.06 4.28
CA LYS A 58 -10.63 -7.36 4.93
C LYS A 58 -11.40 -7.20 6.23
N ALA A 59 -11.18 -6.09 6.94
CA ALA A 59 -11.90 -5.72 8.16
C ALA A 59 -13.31 -5.16 7.90
N GLY A 60 -13.71 -4.98 6.64
CA GLY A 60 -15.01 -4.42 6.28
C GLY A 60 -15.16 -2.92 6.58
N LEU A 61 -14.05 -2.21 6.85
CA LEU A 61 -14.10 -0.81 7.28
C LEU A 61 -14.59 0.13 6.18
N PHE A 62 -14.33 -0.17 4.91
CA PHE A 62 -14.93 0.60 3.82
C PHE A 62 -16.45 0.54 3.85
N LYS A 63 -17.02 -0.66 4.04
CA LYS A 63 -18.49 -0.84 4.18
C LYS A 63 -19.02 -0.15 5.43
N LYS A 64 -18.32 -0.24 6.57
CA LYS A 64 -18.65 0.49 7.80
C LYS A 64 -18.81 1.98 7.55
N HIS A 65 -18.00 2.56 6.67
CA HIS A 65 -18.03 3.98 6.30
C HIS A 65 -18.85 4.27 5.04
N GLY A 66 -19.73 3.35 4.61
CA GLY A 66 -20.68 3.59 3.52
C GLY A 66 -20.12 3.41 2.11
N LEU A 67 -18.97 2.75 1.95
CA LEU A 67 -18.33 2.51 0.67
C LEU A 67 -18.36 1.02 0.32
N ASP A 68 -18.78 0.70 -0.91
CA ASP A 68 -18.67 -0.64 -1.48
C ASP A 68 -17.45 -0.71 -2.38
N ILE A 69 -16.35 -1.24 -1.84
CA ILE A 69 -15.10 -1.49 -2.56
C ILE A 69 -14.94 -2.99 -2.71
N GLU A 70 -14.90 -3.45 -3.96
CA GLU A 70 -14.43 -4.79 -4.29
C GLU A 70 -12.98 -4.96 -3.79
N LYS A 71 -12.45 -6.19 -3.86
CA LYS A 71 -11.05 -6.41 -3.48
C LYS A 71 -10.14 -5.40 -4.20
N PRO A 72 -9.32 -4.61 -3.47
CA PRO A 72 -8.42 -3.65 -4.09
C PRO A 72 -7.51 -4.31 -5.15
N ARG A 73 -7.30 -3.62 -6.27
CA ARG A 73 -6.64 -4.18 -7.46
C ARG A 73 -5.14 -3.99 -7.41
N ILE A 74 -4.40 -4.99 -7.89
CA ILE A 74 -2.96 -4.87 -8.15
C ILE A 74 -2.79 -4.23 -9.53
N MET A 75 -2.15 -3.07 -9.59
CA MET A 75 -2.09 -2.24 -10.80
C MET A 75 -0.80 -2.42 -11.63
N GLY A 76 0.10 -3.33 -11.22
CA GLY A 76 1.34 -3.61 -11.95
C GLY A 76 2.38 -2.50 -11.85
N GLY A 77 2.50 -1.85 -10.69
CA GLY A 77 3.44 -0.78 -10.40
C GLY A 77 2.80 0.60 -10.31
N ALA A 78 3.58 1.60 -9.87
CA ALA A 78 3.08 2.96 -9.67
C ALA A 78 2.58 3.59 -10.98
N LYS A 79 3.22 3.31 -12.14
CA LYS A 79 2.72 3.77 -13.45
C LYS A 79 1.33 3.20 -13.78
N GLY A 80 1.06 1.95 -13.37
CA GLY A 80 -0.27 1.33 -13.51
C GLY A 80 -1.31 2.03 -12.65
N VAL A 81 -0.96 2.40 -11.41
CA VAL A 81 -1.86 3.19 -10.53
C VAL A 81 -2.15 4.56 -11.11
N VAL A 82 -1.13 5.30 -11.59
CA VAL A 82 -1.30 6.59 -12.27
C VAL A 82 -2.28 6.44 -13.43
N ARG A 83 -2.08 5.45 -14.32
CA ARG A 83 -2.98 5.18 -15.44
C ARG A 83 -4.40 4.89 -14.94
N GLY A 84 -4.57 4.01 -13.95
CA GLY A 84 -5.88 3.65 -13.41
C GLY A 84 -6.64 4.84 -12.81
N LEU A 85 -5.95 5.76 -12.14
CA LEU A 85 -6.51 7.02 -11.64
C LEU A 85 -6.92 7.94 -12.80
N MET A 86 -6.05 8.11 -13.79
CA MET A 86 -6.32 9.01 -14.93
C MET A 86 -7.45 8.50 -15.82
N THR A 87 -7.62 7.19 -15.97
CA THR A 87 -8.73 6.59 -16.73
C THR A 87 -10.03 6.46 -15.93
N GLY A 88 -9.99 6.67 -14.61
CA GLY A 88 -11.14 6.45 -13.72
C GLY A 88 -11.39 4.96 -13.39
N GLU A 89 -10.50 4.05 -13.79
CA GLU A 89 -10.57 2.63 -13.42
C GLU A 89 -10.54 2.43 -11.89
N ILE A 90 -9.80 3.28 -11.19
CA ILE A 90 -9.79 3.39 -9.73
C ILE A 90 -9.93 4.87 -9.34
N GLN A 91 -10.52 5.13 -8.19
CA GLN A 91 -10.68 6.47 -7.63
C GLN A 91 -9.58 6.81 -6.63
N PHE A 92 -9.10 5.79 -5.91
CA PHE A 92 -8.03 5.92 -4.92
C PHE A 92 -6.95 4.90 -5.18
N GLY A 93 -5.69 5.33 -5.16
CA GLY A 93 -4.54 4.48 -5.43
C GLY A 93 -3.46 4.59 -4.37
N ASN A 94 -2.96 3.46 -3.87
CA ASN A 94 -1.75 3.43 -3.04
C ASN A 94 -0.52 3.19 -3.92
N MET A 95 0.43 4.11 -3.87
CA MET A 95 1.65 4.02 -4.67
C MET A 95 2.78 4.88 -4.11
N ALA A 96 4.00 4.58 -4.54
CA ALA A 96 5.17 5.41 -4.30
C ALA A 96 5.11 6.71 -5.14
N ALA A 97 5.70 7.78 -4.61
CA ALA A 97 5.61 9.13 -5.15
C ALA A 97 6.36 9.40 -6.48
N PRO A 98 7.48 8.74 -6.84
CA PRO A 98 8.24 9.15 -8.02
C PRO A 98 7.43 9.18 -9.34
N ALA A 99 6.59 8.16 -9.59
CA ALA A 99 5.81 8.10 -10.83
C ALA A 99 4.73 9.19 -10.91
N PRO A 100 3.84 9.39 -9.89
CA PRO A 100 2.86 10.46 -9.94
C PRO A 100 3.49 11.86 -9.92
N LEU A 101 4.58 12.08 -9.18
CA LEU A 101 5.29 13.36 -9.23
C LEU A 101 5.82 13.66 -10.63
N ARG A 102 6.44 12.67 -11.30
CA ARG A 102 6.93 12.80 -12.67
C ARG A 102 5.81 13.15 -13.65
N SER A 103 4.68 12.46 -13.56
CA SER A 103 3.53 12.74 -14.43
C SER A 103 2.91 14.11 -14.16
N ASN A 104 2.85 14.52 -12.89
CA ASN A 104 2.35 15.84 -12.51
C ASN A 104 3.23 16.98 -13.03
N VAL A 105 4.55 16.92 -12.84
CA VAL A 105 5.47 17.99 -13.28
C VAL A 105 5.52 18.11 -14.79
N LYS A 106 5.28 17.03 -15.52
CA LYS A 106 5.17 17.02 -16.99
C LYS A 106 3.80 17.47 -17.50
N GLY A 107 2.84 17.75 -16.61
CA GLY A 107 1.47 18.11 -16.99
C GLY A 107 0.64 16.95 -17.56
N GLU A 108 1.10 15.71 -17.41
CA GLU A 108 0.42 14.50 -17.87
C GLU A 108 -0.70 14.05 -16.91
N ALA A 109 -0.63 14.49 -15.64
CA ALA A 109 -1.59 14.17 -14.59
C ALA A 109 -1.74 15.35 -13.61
N ASP A 110 -2.82 15.32 -12.82
CA ASP A 110 -3.00 16.19 -11.64
C ASP A 110 -3.45 15.32 -10.47
N LEU A 111 -2.48 14.68 -9.84
CA LEU A 111 -2.68 13.77 -8.72
C LEU A 111 -2.21 14.42 -7.43
N ILE A 112 -2.98 14.22 -6.36
CA ILE A 112 -2.66 14.69 -5.01
C ILE A 112 -2.58 13.52 -4.04
N PHE A 113 -1.63 13.60 -3.12
CA PHE A 113 -1.52 12.67 -1.99
C PHE A 113 -2.41 13.13 -0.85
N LEU A 114 -3.27 12.22 -0.40
CA LEU A 114 -4.23 12.42 0.68
C LEU A 114 -3.72 11.86 2.01
N THR A 115 -2.81 10.87 1.95
CA THR A 115 -2.14 10.30 3.12
C THR A 115 -0.67 10.11 2.85
N GLY A 116 0.12 10.03 3.92
CA GLY A 116 1.44 9.45 3.88
C GLY A 116 1.38 7.93 3.79
N GLY A 117 2.45 7.35 3.30
CA GLY A 117 2.67 5.91 3.28
C GLY A 117 4.02 5.57 3.89
N ILE A 118 4.17 4.34 4.32
CA ILE A 118 5.45 3.82 4.77
C ILE A 118 5.92 2.79 3.77
N ASN A 119 7.17 2.89 3.45
CA ASN A 119 7.84 1.89 2.65
C ASN A 119 9.27 1.74 3.17
N GLN A 120 9.44 0.84 4.13
CA GLN A 120 10.74 0.58 4.72
C GLN A 120 11.65 -0.06 3.68
N GLN A 121 12.78 0.58 3.40
CA GLN A 121 13.72 0.17 2.37
C GLN A 121 15.09 -0.12 3.00
N PHE A 122 15.74 -1.14 2.48
CA PHE A 122 17.08 -1.53 2.90
C PHE A 122 17.99 -1.70 1.70
N VAL A 123 19.27 -1.35 1.86
CA VAL A 123 20.31 -1.90 1.01
C VAL A 123 20.76 -3.21 1.63
N MET A 124 20.50 -4.31 0.92
CA MET A 124 21.01 -5.63 1.27
C MET A 124 22.24 -5.94 0.42
N ALA A 125 23.27 -6.51 1.03
CA ALA A 125 24.47 -6.94 0.36
C ALA A 125 24.61 -8.47 0.36
N ARG A 126 25.26 -8.99 -0.69
CA ARG A 126 25.51 -10.44 -0.82
C ARG A 126 26.34 -11.01 0.34
N PRO A 127 26.33 -12.34 0.55
CA PRO A 127 27.19 -12.97 1.56
C PRO A 127 28.65 -12.53 1.44
N GLY A 128 29.27 -12.21 2.58
CA GLY A 128 30.64 -11.71 2.67
C GLY A 128 30.79 -10.19 2.65
N ILE A 129 29.72 -9.44 2.37
CA ILE A 129 29.69 -7.97 2.55
C ILE A 129 28.78 -7.67 3.74
N THR A 130 29.33 -7.09 4.80
CA THR A 130 28.63 -6.85 6.07
C THR A 130 28.55 -5.38 6.47
N GLY A 131 29.22 -4.49 5.71
CA GLY A 131 29.23 -3.04 5.97
C GLY A 131 29.23 -2.25 4.67
N ARG A 132 28.74 -1.01 4.75
CA ARG A 132 28.61 -0.10 3.60
C ARG A 132 29.98 0.27 2.98
N GLU A 133 31.02 0.29 3.78
CA GLU A 133 32.39 0.64 3.35
C GLU A 133 32.94 -0.36 2.31
N GLN A 134 32.44 -1.59 2.35
CA GLN A 134 32.80 -2.65 1.41
C GLN A 134 32.10 -2.51 0.04
N LEU A 135 31.22 -1.51 -0.13
CA LEU A 135 30.50 -1.24 -1.38
C LEU A 135 31.32 -0.42 -2.41
N THR A 136 32.49 0.08 -2.04
CA THR A 136 33.37 0.82 -2.99
C THR A 136 33.62 -0.01 -4.25
N GLY A 137 33.34 0.56 -5.43
CA GLY A 137 33.54 -0.07 -6.72
C GLY A 137 32.61 -1.25 -7.03
N LYS A 138 31.56 -1.46 -6.24
CA LYS A 138 30.62 -2.58 -6.35
C LYS A 138 29.44 -2.27 -7.26
N LYS A 139 28.67 -3.32 -7.58
CA LYS A 139 27.45 -3.24 -8.38
C LYS A 139 26.23 -3.28 -7.49
N ILE A 140 25.32 -2.30 -7.68
CA ILE A 140 24.03 -2.27 -7.00
C ILE A 140 22.90 -2.52 -8.01
N GLY A 141 22.13 -3.59 -7.77
CA GLY A 141 21.05 -4.02 -8.64
C GLY A 141 19.85 -3.09 -8.57
N PHE A 142 19.21 -2.80 -9.71
CA PHE A 142 17.96 -2.06 -9.80
C PHE A 142 16.97 -2.70 -10.77
N VAL A 143 15.66 -2.50 -10.51
CA VAL A 143 14.59 -3.24 -11.21
C VAL A 143 14.31 -2.70 -12.61
N GLY A 144 14.44 -1.40 -12.81
CA GLY A 144 14.17 -0.71 -14.09
C GLY A 144 13.94 0.78 -13.91
N ASP A 145 14.03 1.51 -15.01
CA ASP A 145 14.09 2.96 -15.03
C ASP A 145 12.79 3.67 -14.59
N GLY A 146 12.98 4.76 -13.88
CA GLY A 146 11.91 5.72 -13.51
C GLY A 146 10.93 5.25 -12.47
N GLY A 147 11.20 4.14 -11.78
CA GLY A 147 10.44 3.64 -10.63
C GLY A 147 11.04 4.08 -9.29
N LEU A 148 10.39 3.68 -8.19
CA LEU A 148 10.90 3.96 -6.85
C LEU A 148 12.27 3.32 -6.62
N ASN A 149 12.44 2.05 -7.00
CA ASN A 149 13.69 1.33 -6.81
C ASN A 149 14.86 2.02 -7.51
N ASP A 150 14.65 2.48 -8.73
CA ASP A 150 15.62 3.25 -9.50
C ASP A 150 16.01 4.57 -8.82
N ALA A 151 15.01 5.33 -8.36
CA ALA A 151 15.24 6.58 -7.63
C ALA A 151 16.04 6.35 -6.34
N LEU A 152 15.72 5.28 -5.59
CA LEU A 152 16.43 4.95 -4.36
C LEU A 152 17.85 4.47 -4.59
N VAL A 153 18.07 3.66 -5.64
CA VAL A 153 19.42 3.22 -6.02
C VAL A 153 20.28 4.42 -6.44
N SER A 154 19.73 5.32 -7.26
CA SER A 154 20.45 6.53 -7.67
C SER A 154 20.75 7.44 -6.48
N PHE A 155 19.78 7.63 -5.58
CA PHE A 155 19.95 8.40 -4.36
C PHE A 155 21.06 7.81 -3.47
N ILE A 156 21.04 6.50 -3.21
CA ILE A 156 22.03 5.89 -2.30
C ILE A 156 23.44 5.90 -2.88
N ILE A 157 23.59 5.76 -4.21
CA ILE A 157 24.89 5.90 -4.87
C ILE A 157 25.47 7.29 -4.61
N GLU A 158 24.65 8.35 -4.74
CA GLU A 158 25.09 9.72 -4.49
C GLU A 158 25.47 9.92 -3.03
N LYS A 159 24.63 9.45 -2.08
CA LYS A 159 24.89 9.58 -0.64
C LYS A 159 26.13 8.81 -0.17
N LEU A 160 26.39 7.67 -0.75
CA LEU A 160 27.61 6.91 -0.47
C LEU A 160 28.84 7.61 -1.04
N ALA A 161 28.75 8.18 -2.24
CA ALA A 161 29.84 8.96 -2.82
C ALA A 161 30.18 10.21 -1.98
N GLU A 162 29.16 10.93 -1.46
CA GLU A 162 29.33 12.03 -0.50
C GLU A 162 30.06 11.58 0.80
N ALA A 163 29.89 10.32 1.18
CA ALA A 163 30.54 9.70 2.34
C ALA A 163 31.91 9.05 2.01
N GLY A 164 32.42 9.23 0.78
CA GLY A 164 33.71 8.67 0.33
C GLY A 164 33.64 7.20 -0.13
N ILE A 165 32.45 6.63 -0.30
CA ILE A 165 32.25 5.27 -0.82
C ILE A 165 31.89 5.41 -2.31
N GLU A 166 32.91 5.42 -3.15
CA GLU A 166 32.80 5.78 -4.56
C GLU A 166 32.74 4.55 -5.49
N GLY A 167 32.39 4.81 -6.77
CA GLY A 167 32.49 3.82 -7.84
C GLY A 167 31.38 2.78 -7.88
N LEU A 168 30.29 2.93 -7.09
CA LEU A 168 29.12 2.06 -7.24
C LEU A 168 28.51 2.23 -8.64
N GLN A 169 28.21 1.09 -9.26
CA GLN A 169 27.60 1.03 -10.59
C GLN A 169 26.21 0.41 -10.52
N LYS A 170 25.26 0.99 -11.25
CA LYS A 170 23.92 0.40 -11.41
C LYS A 170 23.99 -0.84 -12.29
N GLU A 171 23.42 -1.95 -11.81
CA GLU A 171 23.31 -3.21 -12.57
C GLU A 171 21.83 -3.54 -12.79
N PRO A 172 21.34 -3.64 -14.04
CA PRO A 172 19.95 -4.01 -14.29
C PRO A 172 19.63 -5.42 -13.80
N VAL A 173 18.63 -5.52 -12.91
CA VAL A 173 18.09 -6.78 -12.40
C VAL A 173 16.57 -6.72 -12.56
N PRO A 174 16.04 -6.91 -13.78
CA PRO A 174 14.61 -6.78 -14.04
C PRO A 174 13.82 -7.90 -13.38
N GLY A 175 12.68 -7.52 -12.81
CA GLY A 175 11.73 -8.45 -12.18
C GLY A 175 11.51 -8.17 -10.70
N GLY A 176 10.79 -9.09 -10.02
CA GLY A 176 10.45 -8.97 -8.62
C GLY A 176 11.57 -9.33 -7.65
N GLY A 177 11.26 -9.25 -6.36
CA GLY A 177 12.20 -9.49 -5.27
C GLY A 177 12.95 -10.83 -5.35
N ASP A 178 12.29 -11.89 -5.79
CA ASP A 178 12.94 -13.22 -5.97
C ASP A 178 14.12 -13.16 -6.96
N ARG A 179 13.97 -12.42 -8.06
CA ARG A 179 15.06 -12.24 -9.04
C ARG A 179 16.19 -11.40 -8.49
N GLN A 180 15.84 -10.34 -7.73
CA GLN A 180 16.85 -9.52 -7.05
C GLN A 180 17.63 -10.34 -6.02
N ILE A 181 16.95 -11.16 -5.21
CA ILE A 181 17.60 -12.06 -4.25
C ILE A 181 18.50 -13.07 -4.97
N ALA A 182 18.03 -13.66 -6.06
CA ALA A 182 18.82 -14.60 -6.86
C ALA A 182 20.08 -13.94 -7.42
N ALA A 183 19.98 -12.73 -7.96
CA ALA A 183 21.12 -11.96 -8.46
C ALA A 183 22.12 -11.62 -7.34
N LEU A 184 21.62 -11.30 -6.16
CA LEU A 184 22.46 -11.00 -4.99
C LEU A 184 23.21 -12.25 -4.50
N VAL A 185 22.51 -13.37 -4.35
CA VAL A 185 23.10 -14.64 -3.88
C VAL A 185 24.10 -15.22 -4.91
N SER A 186 23.82 -15.10 -6.20
CA SER A 186 24.73 -15.55 -7.25
C SER A 186 25.94 -14.65 -7.45
N GLY A 187 25.93 -13.42 -6.89
CA GLY A 187 26.97 -12.43 -7.08
C GLY A 187 26.90 -11.70 -8.43
N SER A 188 25.78 -11.77 -9.16
CA SER A 188 25.54 -10.98 -10.37
C SER A 188 25.50 -9.49 -10.07
N CYS A 189 25.06 -9.12 -8.86
CA CYS A 189 25.26 -7.81 -8.23
C CYS A 189 25.75 -8.00 -6.78
N ASP A 190 26.33 -6.95 -6.21
CA ASP A 190 26.89 -6.98 -4.86
C ASP A 190 25.91 -6.48 -3.81
N ALA A 191 24.98 -5.60 -4.20
CA ALA A 191 23.95 -5.04 -3.36
C ALA A 191 22.63 -4.84 -4.14
N ILE A 192 21.51 -4.73 -3.42
CA ILE A 192 20.18 -4.39 -3.96
C ILE A 192 19.45 -3.49 -2.97
N VAL A 193 18.47 -2.71 -3.49
CA VAL A 193 17.49 -2.03 -2.65
C VAL A 193 16.21 -2.86 -2.63
N ILE A 194 15.76 -3.29 -1.45
CA ILE A 194 14.66 -4.23 -1.28
C ILE A 194 13.87 -3.96 0.00
N THR A 195 12.62 -4.41 0.04
CA THR A 195 11.71 -4.26 1.17
C THR A 195 11.41 -5.60 1.85
N PRO A 196 10.84 -5.62 3.07
CA PRO A 196 10.17 -6.80 3.59
C PRO A 196 8.92 -7.15 2.74
N PRO A 197 8.61 -8.45 2.56
CA PRO A 197 9.22 -9.61 3.19
C PRO A 197 10.52 -10.10 2.53
N GLU A 198 10.82 -9.64 1.32
CA GLU A 198 11.94 -10.15 0.52
C GLU A 198 13.30 -9.90 1.19
N SER A 199 13.46 -8.79 1.94
CA SER A 199 14.69 -8.53 2.70
C SER A 199 14.94 -9.58 3.79
N ILE A 200 13.87 -10.12 4.39
CA ILE A 200 13.94 -11.21 5.38
C ILE A 200 14.43 -12.49 4.70
N GLU A 201 13.88 -12.79 3.52
CA GLU A 201 14.30 -13.96 2.75
C GLU A 201 15.78 -13.84 2.29
N ALA A 202 16.20 -12.66 1.84
CA ALA A 202 17.61 -12.40 1.51
C ALA A 202 18.52 -12.63 2.73
N ARG A 203 18.12 -12.16 3.91
CA ARG A 203 18.86 -12.40 5.16
C ARG A 203 18.98 -13.90 5.49
N ARG A 204 17.90 -14.67 5.32
CA ARG A 204 17.90 -16.13 5.52
C ARG A 204 18.86 -16.86 4.58
N ARG A 205 19.15 -16.26 3.42
CA ARG A 205 20.16 -16.76 2.46
C ARG A 205 21.57 -16.22 2.71
N GLY A 206 21.81 -15.61 3.88
CA GLY A 206 23.14 -15.15 4.29
C GLY A 206 23.50 -13.73 3.82
N CYS A 207 22.56 -13.00 3.21
CA CYS A 207 22.76 -11.58 2.87
C CYS A 207 22.67 -10.70 4.12
N SER A 208 23.32 -9.54 4.08
CA SER A 208 23.38 -8.61 5.20
C SER A 208 22.63 -7.33 4.92
N TYR A 209 21.94 -6.77 5.94
CA TYR A 209 21.50 -5.37 5.92
C TYR A 209 22.74 -4.48 6.07
N VAL A 210 23.02 -3.64 5.09
CA VAL A 210 24.18 -2.73 5.14
C VAL A 210 23.77 -1.26 5.26
N ILE A 211 22.54 -0.92 4.85
CA ILE A 211 21.98 0.41 5.03
C ILE A 211 20.46 0.27 5.28
N ASP A 212 19.96 0.97 6.29
CA ASP A 212 18.55 1.27 6.48
C ASP A 212 18.31 2.68 5.94
N PHE A 213 17.39 2.83 4.98
CA PHE A 213 17.01 4.16 4.49
C PHE A 213 16.42 5.07 5.58
N ALA A 214 16.09 4.50 6.77
CA ALA A 214 15.79 5.26 7.98
C ALA A 214 16.88 6.24 8.39
N GLU A 215 18.10 5.97 8.04
CA GLU A 215 19.24 6.83 8.37
C GLU A 215 19.24 8.13 7.55
N TYR A 216 18.54 8.13 6.44
CA TYR A 216 18.39 9.30 5.57
C TYR A 216 17.00 9.90 5.78
N VAL A 217 16.87 11.23 5.74
CA VAL A 217 15.61 11.96 5.95
C VAL A 217 14.48 11.55 4.96
N LEU A 218 14.76 10.67 4.02
CA LEU A 218 13.78 9.94 3.23
C LEU A 218 12.96 8.95 4.08
N ASN A 219 12.81 9.25 5.37
CA ASN A 219 11.89 8.56 6.24
C ASN A 219 10.48 8.66 5.65
N TYR A 220 10.28 7.93 4.57
CA TYR A 220 9.21 7.00 4.40
C TYR A 220 7.90 7.43 3.90
N ALA A 221 7.61 8.66 3.71
CA ALA A 221 6.46 9.03 2.92
C ALA A 221 6.83 9.00 1.44
N LEU A 222 7.39 7.90 1.01
CA LEU A 222 7.69 7.70 -0.41
C LEU A 222 6.43 7.51 -1.24
N GLY A 223 5.26 7.82 -0.68
CA GLY A 223 3.98 7.70 -1.32
C GLY A 223 2.83 7.71 -0.32
N GLY A 224 1.75 7.06 -0.67
CA GLY A 224 0.53 6.99 0.13
C GLY A 224 -0.69 6.79 -0.75
N ILE A 225 -1.85 7.13 -0.22
CA ILE A 225 -3.09 7.20 -0.99
C ILE A 225 -3.07 8.48 -1.81
N ALA A 226 -3.21 8.31 -3.11
CA ALA A 226 -3.40 9.42 -4.04
C ALA A 226 -4.72 9.29 -4.82
N ALA A 227 -5.21 10.44 -5.29
CA ALA A 227 -6.38 10.53 -6.15
C ALA A 227 -6.19 11.68 -7.14
N ARG A 228 -7.06 11.76 -8.15
CA ARG A 228 -7.12 12.93 -9.03
C ARG A 228 -7.68 14.12 -8.24
N ARG A 229 -7.08 15.30 -8.40
CA ARG A 229 -7.53 16.53 -7.73
C ARG A 229 -8.99 16.83 -8.06
N ASP A 230 -9.37 16.80 -9.33
CA ASP A 230 -10.73 17.10 -9.76
C ASP A 230 -11.77 16.10 -9.22
N TYR A 231 -11.36 14.84 -9.00
CA TYR A 231 -12.24 13.85 -8.36
C TYR A 231 -12.47 14.18 -6.88
N VAL A 232 -11.41 14.52 -6.16
CA VAL A 232 -11.50 14.91 -4.74
C VAL A 232 -12.38 16.15 -4.56
N GLU A 233 -12.17 17.19 -5.38
CA GLU A 233 -12.95 18.42 -5.35
C GLU A 233 -14.44 18.20 -5.64
N LYS A 234 -14.75 17.30 -6.59
CA LYS A 234 -16.15 16.96 -6.96
C LYS A 234 -16.80 15.99 -5.97
N ASN A 235 -16.04 15.21 -5.22
CA ASN A 235 -16.52 14.14 -4.35
C ASN A 235 -15.91 14.19 -2.95
N PRO A 236 -15.98 15.34 -2.24
CA PRO A 236 -15.31 15.50 -0.93
C PRO A 236 -15.85 14.52 0.12
N GLU A 237 -17.15 14.23 0.10
CA GLU A 237 -17.75 13.31 1.07
C GLU A 237 -17.31 11.85 0.84
N ILE A 238 -17.17 11.41 -0.41
CA ILE A 238 -16.64 10.08 -0.74
C ILE A 238 -15.18 10.00 -0.28
N THR A 239 -14.40 11.04 -0.53
CA THR A 239 -13.00 11.13 -0.11
C THR A 239 -12.89 11.08 1.41
N ARG A 240 -13.71 11.83 2.15
CA ARG A 240 -13.75 11.82 3.61
C ARG A 240 -14.02 10.41 4.16
N ARG A 241 -15.02 9.71 3.62
CA ARG A 241 -15.35 8.33 4.01
C ARG A 241 -14.21 7.37 3.73
N PHE A 242 -13.58 7.51 2.57
CA PHE A 242 -12.44 6.66 2.21
C PHE A 242 -11.26 6.86 3.16
N ILE A 243 -10.86 8.12 3.40
CA ILE A 243 -9.75 8.44 4.29
C ILE A 243 -10.05 8.02 5.73
N LYS A 244 -11.28 8.23 6.21
CA LYS A 244 -11.72 7.78 7.53
C LYS A 244 -11.59 6.27 7.70
N ALA A 245 -12.08 5.49 6.72
CA ALA A 245 -11.95 4.04 6.71
C ALA A 245 -10.48 3.60 6.68
N TYR A 246 -9.67 4.26 5.85
CA TYR A 246 -8.25 3.94 5.70
C TYR A 246 -7.45 4.22 6.97
N VAL A 247 -7.70 5.34 7.65
CA VAL A 247 -7.06 5.70 8.93
C VAL A 247 -7.44 4.69 10.02
N GLU A 248 -8.70 4.28 10.10
CA GLU A 248 -9.14 3.22 11.02
C GLU A 248 -8.46 1.87 10.69
N GLY A 249 -8.30 1.57 9.41
CA GLY A 249 -7.56 0.39 8.95
C GLY A 249 -6.08 0.42 9.29
N MET A 250 -5.43 1.59 9.19
CA MET A 250 -4.05 1.77 9.63
C MET A 250 -3.91 1.62 11.15
N HIS A 251 -4.85 2.15 11.92
CA HIS A 251 -4.90 1.92 13.35
C HIS A 251 -5.00 0.43 13.65
N ARG A 252 -5.91 -0.30 12.99
CA ARG A 252 -6.06 -1.74 13.16
C ARG A 252 -4.80 -2.50 12.74
N TYR A 253 -4.15 -2.11 11.64
CA TYR A 253 -2.87 -2.67 11.22
C TYR A 253 -1.84 -2.62 12.36
N ARG A 254 -1.74 -1.49 13.05
CA ARG A 254 -0.76 -1.28 14.15
C ARG A 254 -1.09 -2.04 15.43
N THR A 255 -2.38 -2.26 15.71
CA THR A 255 -2.86 -2.67 17.03
C THR A 255 -3.44 -4.08 17.08
N ASP A 256 -3.76 -4.68 15.93
CA ASP A 256 -4.29 -6.05 15.81
C ASP A 256 -3.29 -6.94 15.05
N ARG A 257 -2.25 -7.39 15.79
CA ARG A 257 -1.13 -8.14 15.21
C ARG A 257 -1.58 -9.39 14.47
N ASP A 258 -2.37 -10.24 15.14
CA ASP A 258 -2.77 -11.52 14.57
C ASP A 258 -3.64 -11.36 13.33
N PHE A 259 -4.59 -10.43 13.35
CA PHE A 259 -5.40 -10.11 12.17
C PHE A 259 -4.52 -9.61 11.02
N THR A 260 -3.62 -8.68 11.31
CA THR A 260 -2.73 -8.07 10.31
C THR A 260 -1.78 -9.09 9.69
N VAL A 261 -1.13 -9.94 10.51
CA VAL A 261 -0.27 -11.02 10.03
C VAL A 261 -1.03 -11.98 9.12
N ASN A 262 -2.25 -12.38 9.50
CA ASN A 262 -3.07 -13.26 8.66
C ASN A 262 -3.46 -12.61 7.33
N VAL A 263 -3.88 -11.35 7.35
CA VAL A 263 -4.20 -10.59 6.12
C VAL A 263 -2.95 -10.44 5.24
N GLN A 264 -1.81 -10.12 5.84
CA GLN A 264 -0.55 -9.95 5.14
C GLN A 264 -0.08 -11.24 4.47
N ALA A 265 -0.12 -12.37 5.18
CA ALA A 265 0.20 -13.68 4.62
C ALA A 265 -0.72 -14.03 3.44
N GLU A 266 -2.04 -13.80 3.58
CA GLU A 266 -3.02 -14.10 2.54
C GLU A 266 -2.78 -13.29 1.24
N TYR A 267 -2.59 -11.96 1.34
CA TYR A 267 -2.48 -11.16 0.12
C TYR A 267 -1.09 -11.21 -0.53
N SER A 268 -0.04 -11.45 0.25
CA SER A 268 1.33 -11.56 -0.26
C SER A 268 1.72 -12.97 -0.65
N GLY A 269 0.90 -13.98 -0.33
CA GLY A 269 1.20 -15.38 -0.63
C GLY A 269 2.31 -15.96 0.25
N ILE A 270 2.61 -15.35 1.39
CA ILE A 270 3.61 -15.87 2.34
C ILE A 270 3.01 -17.09 3.04
N ALA A 271 3.49 -18.28 2.67
CA ALA A 271 3.04 -19.53 3.29
C ALA A 271 3.62 -19.74 4.72
N ASP A 272 4.81 -19.22 4.98
CA ASP A 272 5.46 -19.31 6.28
C ASP A 272 4.95 -18.22 7.23
N ARG A 273 4.21 -18.64 8.25
CA ARG A 273 3.68 -17.73 9.27
C ARG A 273 4.80 -16.96 9.99
N THR A 274 5.93 -17.58 10.26
CA THR A 274 7.07 -16.92 10.91
C THR A 274 7.60 -15.78 10.06
N ALA A 275 7.67 -15.95 8.74
CA ALA A 275 8.06 -14.88 7.82
C ALA A 275 7.05 -13.72 7.79
N ALA A 276 5.76 -14.03 7.88
CA ALA A 276 4.72 -13.00 7.95
C ALA A 276 4.79 -12.23 9.28
N GLU A 277 5.04 -12.90 10.38
CA GLU A 277 5.23 -12.30 11.71
C GLU A 277 6.48 -11.41 11.75
N GLU A 278 7.62 -11.90 11.27
CA GLU A 278 8.85 -11.11 11.15
C GLU A 278 8.64 -9.86 10.28
N THR A 279 7.89 -10.00 9.17
CA THR A 279 7.55 -8.87 8.29
C THR A 279 6.73 -7.83 9.04
N TYR A 280 5.71 -8.25 9.80
CA TYR A 280 4.90 -7.35 10.61
C TYR A 280 5.75 -6.64 11.68
N ASP A 281 6.53 -7.40 12.44
CA ASP A 281 7.35 -6.87 13.53
C ASP A 281 8.42 -5.88 13.02
N LEU A 282 8.92 -6.09 11.80
CA LEU A 282 9.86 -5.18 11.15
C LEU A 282 9.18 -3.91 10.62
N THR A 283 7.96 -4.01 10.09
CA THR A 283 7.29 -2.89 9.40
C THR A 283 6.40 -2.05 10.33
N ARG A 284 5.81 -2.67 11.35
CA ARG A 284 4.86 -2.00 12.27
C ARG A 284 5.44 -0.78 12.98
N PRO A 285 6.69 -0.77 13.49
CA PRO A 285 7.25 0.39 14.17
C PRO A 285 7.29 1.66 13.30
N GLY A 286 7.45 1.48 11.99
CA GLY A 286 7.46 2.57 11.04
C GLY A 286 6.08 3.13 10.70
N MET A 287 4.94 2.52 11.07
CA MET A 287 3.60 3.00 10.78
C MET A 287 3.22 4.21 11.65
N PRO A 288 2.97 5.40 11.08
CA PRO A 288 2.60 6.56 11.88
C PRO A 288 1.20 6.38 12.48
N PRO A 289 0.94 6.93 13.69
CA PRO A 289 -0.40 6.97 14.24
C PRO A 289 -1.35 7.83 13.41
N VAL A 290 -0.83 8.91 12.84
CA VAL A 290 -1.55 9.82 11.95
C VAL A 290 -0.81 9.88 10.61
N PRO A 291 -1.41 9.43 9.50
CA PRO A 291 -0.70 9.27 8.24
C PRO A 291 -0.67 10.56 7.39
N TYR A 292 -0.14 11.65 7.92
CA TYR A 292 0.05 12.87 7.14
C TYR A 292 0.99 12.64 5.93
N PRO A 293 0.66 13.19 4.75
CA PRO A 293 1.63 13.25 3.66
C PRO A 293 2.86 14.05 4.07
N ILE A 294 4.06 13.54 3.83
CA ILE A 294 5.29 14.21 4.25
C ILE A 294 5.84 15.06 3.11
N VAL A 295 5.51 16.34 3.10
CA VAL A 295 5.90 17.31 2.07
C VAL A 295 7.40 17.37 1.87
N THR A 296 8.20 17.32 2.96
CA THR A 296 9.66 17.36 2.89
C THR A 296 10.25 16.18 2.11
N SER A 297 9.70 14.98 2.27
CA SER A 297 10.16 13.81 1.52
C SER A 297 9.79 13.91 0.03
N LEU A 298 8.61 14.45 -0.28
CA LEU A 298 8.22 14.70 -1.67
C LEU A 298 9.10 15.78 -2.31
N GLN A 299 9.50 16.82 -1.55
CA GLN A 299 10.41 17.85 -2.03
C GLN A 299 11.79 17.27 -2.36
N VAL A 300 12.36 16.44 -1.48
CA VAL A 300 13.63 15.75 -1.75
C VAL A 300 13.57 14.94 -3.04
N LEU A 301 12.44 14.24 -3.28
CA LEU A 301 12.26 13.48 -4.52
C LEU A 301 12.15 14.39 -5.75
N LEU A 302 11.46 15.52 -5.66
CA LEU A 302 11.38 16.51 -6.74
C LEU A 302 12.76 17.10 -7.05
N ASP A 303 13.49 17.51 -6.03
CA ASP A 303 14.83 18.10 -6.19
C ASP A 303 15.79 17.09 -6.84
N PHE A 304 15.77 15.84 -6.39
CA PHE A 304 16.55 14.76 -6.99
C PHE A 304 16.16 14.49 -8.45
N MET A 305 14.85 14.53 -8.73
CA MET A 305 14.30 14.28 -10.07
C MET A 305 14.71 15.34 -11.10
N THR A 306 15.11 16.55 -10.67
CA THR A 306 15.51 17.64 -11.59
C THR A 306 16.64 17.27 -12.55
N LYS A 307 17.46 16.29 -12.20
CA LYS A 307 18.55 15.78 -13.05
C LYS A 307 18.04 15.12 -14.33
N GLU A 308 16.86 14.49 -14.25
CA GLU A 308 16.26 13.76 -15.36
C GLU A 308 15.01 14.46 -15.92
N VAL A 309 14.34 15.26 -15.11
CA VAL A 309 13.09 15.95 -15.41
C VAL A 309 13.25 17.43 -15.05
N PRO A 310 13.75 18.26 -15.98
CA PRO A 310 13.99 19.68 -15.70
C PRO A 310 12.74 20.43 -15.24
N GLU A 311 11.55 19.99 -15.61
CA GLU A 311 10.26 20.56 -15.20
C GLU A 311 10.03 20.48 -13.69
N ALA A 312 10.73 19.59 -12.97
CA ALA A 312 10.66 19.49 -11.51
C ALA A 312 11.38 20.66 -10.80
N LYS A 313 12.18 21.43 -11.52
CA LYS A 313 12.96 22.54 -10.94
C LYS A 313 12.04 23.62 -10.37
N ASN A 314 12.30 23.97 -9.11
CA ASN A 314 11.53 24.98 -8.37
C ASN A 314 10.03 24.65 -8.17
N VAL A 315 9.66 23.41 -8.29
CA VAL A 315 8.28 22.95 -7.99
C VAL A 315 8.15 22.73 -6.49
N ASP A 316 7.16 23.38 -5.87
CA ASP A 316 6.82 23.17 -4.46
C ASP A 316 5.98 21.91 -4.30
N ALA A 317 6.48 20.96 -3.50
CA ALA A 317 5.81 19.68 -3.24
C ALA A 317 4.43 19.83 -2.59
N ARG A 318 4.17 20.94 -1.90
CA ARG A 318 2.84 21.23 -1.32
C ARG A 318 1.71 21.23 -2.35
N ARG A 319 2.01 21.53 -3.60
CA ARG A 319 1.04 21.48 -4.70
C ARG A 319 0.44 20.08 -4.92
N PHE A 320 1.13 19.03 -4.48
CA PHE A 320 0.75 17.63 -4.68
C PHE A 320 0.22 16.96 -3.42
N VAL A 321 -0.14 17.76 -2.42
CA VAL A 321 -0.63 17.27 -1.12
C VAL A 321 -1.96 17.94 -0.79
N ASP A 322 -2.85 17.13 -0.21
CA ASP A 322 -4.06 17.60 0.44
C ASP A 322 -4.27 16.83 1.74
N ASP A 323 -3.93 17.44 2.86
CA ASP A 323 -3.98 16.83 4.19
C ASP A 323 -5.20 17.23 5.01
N HIS A 324 -6.13 18.01 4.44
CA HIS A 324 -7.25 18.56 5.19
C HIS A 324 -8.19 17.47 5.74
N PHE A 325 -8.36 16.34 5.02
CA PHE A 325 -9.18 15.22 5.50
C PHE A 325 -8.56 14.54 6.73
N ILE A 326 -7.23 14.42 6.79
CA ILE A 326 -6.54 13.89 7.97
C ILE A 326 -6.67 14.86 9.14
N ARG A 327 -6.47 16.16 8.90
CA ARG A 327 -6.64 17.22 9.90
C ARG A 327 -8.03 17.19 10.51
N GLU A 328 -9.06 17.11 9.67
CA GLU A 328 -10.45 17.02 10.13
C GLU A 328 -10.68 15.81 11.06
N LEU A 329 -10.09 14.64 10.74
CA LEU A 329 -10.20 13.47 11.59
C LEU A 329 -9.46 13.62 12.93
N GLU A 330 -8.36 14.34 12.95
CA GLU A 330 -7.62 14.66 14.17
C GLU A 330 -8.38 15.67 15.01
N ASP A 331 -8.80 16.80 14.41
CA ASP A 331 -9.52 17.90 15.06
C ASP A 331 -10.87 17.45 15.66
N THR A 332 -11.55 16.50 15.00
CA THR A 332 -12.82 15.93 15.51
C THR A 332 -12.60 14.86 16.59
N GLY A 333 -11.36 14.55 16.94
CA GLY A 333 -11.03 13.53 17.93
C GLY A 333 -11.26 12.10 17.45
N PHE A 334 -11.57 11.88 16.15
CA PHE A 334 -11.80 10.52 15.64
C PHE A 334 -10.57 9.64 15.81
N ILE A 335 -9.37 10.15 15.49
CA ILE A 335 -8.13 9.36 15.60
C ILE A 335 -7.86 8.97 17.05
N ALA A 336 -8.02 9.90 18.01
CA ALA A 336 -7.88 9.63 19.43
C ALA A 336 -8.88 8.57 19.95
N SER A 337 -10.13 8.60 19.45
CA SER A 337 -11.17 7.65 19.85
C SER A 337 -10.88 6.20 19.45
N LEU A 338 -10.03 5.98 18.43
CA LEU A 338 -9.63 4.65 18.00
C LEU A 338 -8.76 3.92 19.07
N ASP A 339 -7.95 4.66 19.82
CA ASP A 339 -7.13 4.10 20.89
C ASP A 339 -7.97 3.79 22.14
N GLU A 340 -9.04 4.55 22.42
CA GLU A 340 -9.93 4.36 23.57
C GLU A 340 -10.87 3.16 23.41
N SER A 341 -11.28 2.83 22.20
CA SER A 341 -12.23 1.77 21.91
C SER A 341 -11.73 0.35 22.20
N ARG A 342 -10.48 0.20 22.64
CA ARG A 342 -9.81 -1.09 22.96
C ARG A 342 -9.48 -1.28 24.43
N LYS A 343 -9.84 -0.32 25.27
CA LYS A 343 -9.78 -0.47 26.73
C LYS A 343 -11.07 -1.10 27.25
#